data_3f296d7eb79922cef56ab0983940fae9
#
_entry.id   3f296d7eb79922cef56ab0983940fae9
#
_cell.length_a   1.000
_cell.length_b   1.000
_cell.length_c   1.000
_cell.angle_alpha   90.00
_cell.angle_beta   90.00
_cell.angle_gamma   90.00
#
_symmetry.space_group_name_H-M   'P 1'
#
loop_
_entity.id
_entity.type
_entity.pdbx_description
1 polymer ?
#
loop_
_entity_poly.entity_id
_entity_poly.type
_entity_poly.pdbx_seq_one_letter_code
_entity_poly.pdbx_strand_id
1 'polypeptide(L)'
;NELSLWQMATYAFVHMPPYWLFLIELYLLVVFGREIEGYLGRGAFLRFYLTLLLAPTLLFTAAEWLGWHTGYAGSSALHFGVFVAFALIYPTAEMFFGIQAKWIALALLAINSLQCLALSDYEALAVLAVDSVAACLFIARFQGRLALALPSRRYRIPVHRSVASRQTRQPAVEPEEEDLHGSIDPILDKISRSGIASLTARERERLEKARHK
;
A
#
# COMPACT_ATOMS: atom_id res chain seq x y z
N ASN A 1 -4.25 -20.71 -37.12
CA ASN A 1 -4.73 -20.14 -35.84
C ASN A 1 -4.33 -21.05 -34.71
N GLU A 2 -3.05 -21.09 -34.34
CA GLU A 2 -2.62 -21.74 -33.13
C GLU A 2 -2.71 -20.71 -32.02
N LEU A 3 -3.74 -20.81 -31.19
CA LEU A 3 -3.83 -20.10 -29.91
C LEU A 3 -2.66 -20.59 -29.05
N SER A 4 -1.53 -19.93 -29.16
CA SER A 4 -0.36 -20.27 -28.37
C SER A 4 -0.58 -19.72 -26.94
N LEU A 5 -1.01 -20.60 -26.04
CA LEU A 5 -1.30 -20.28 -24.63
C LEU A 5 -0.15 -19.55 -23.93
N TRP A 6 1.09 -19.75 -24.39
CA TRP A 6 2.26 -19.03 -23.87
C TRP A 6 2.26 -17.53 -24.20
N GLN A 7 1.64 -17.13 -25.32
CA GLN A 7 1.51 -15.71 -25.68
C GLN A 7 0.66 -14.95 -24.66
N MET A 8 -0.30 -15.62 -24.03
CA MET A 8 -1.12 -15.04 -22.95
C MET A 8 -0.31 -14.57 -21.75
N ALA A 9 0.84 -15.18 -21.49
CA ALA A 9 1.71 -14.81 -20.39
C ALA A 9 2.87 -13.91 -20.85
N THR A 10 3.28 -14.01 -22.13
CA THR A 10 4.48 -13.33 -22.62
C THR A 10 4.23 -11.95 -23.21
N TYR A 11 2.96 -11.56 -23.52
CA TYR A 11 2.66 -10.25 -24.05
C TYR A 11 3.15 -9.10 -23.16
N ALA A 12 3.11 -9.30 -21.85
CA ALA A 12 3.54 -8.33 -20.84
C ALA A 12 5.07 -8.13 -20.80
N PHE A 13 5.85 -9.02 -21.43
CA PHE A 13 7.32 -8.91 -21.48
C PHE A 13 7.82 -8.24 -22.76
N VAL A 14 6.93 -7.95 -23.70
CA VAL A 14 7.31 -7.25 -24.94
C VAL A 14 7.31 -5.74 -24.67
N HIS A 15 8.47 -5.11 -24.81
CA HIS A 15 8.67 -3.68 -24.59
C HIS A 15 9.21 -3.01 -25.84
N MET A 16 8.63 -1.86 -26.14
CA MET A 16 9.15 -1.00 -27.22
C MET A 16 10.10 0.07 -26.66
N PRO A 17 11.12 0.51 -27.42
CA PRO A 17 11.99 1.61 -27.00
C PRO A 17 11.17 2.90 -26.76
N PRO A 18 11.61 3.77 -25.83
CA PRO A 18 12.93 3.75 -25.18
C PRO A 18 12.96 2.90 -23.90
N TYR A 19 13.91 1.97 -23.81
CA TYR A 19 14.02 1.00 -22.70
C TYR A 19 14.25 1.61 -21.31
N TRP A 20 14.70 2.86 -21.21
CA TRP A 20 14.87 3.53 -19.91
C TRP A 20 13.52 3.83 -19.22
N LEU A 21 12.45 4.04 -19.98
CA LEU A 21 11.11 4.19 -19.43
C LEU A 21 10.66 2.90 -18.75
N PHE A 22 10.98 1.75 -19.34
CA PHE A 22 10.70 0.45 -18.74
C PHE A 22 11.38 0.26 -17.37
N LEU A 23 12.61 0.75 -17.21
CA LEU A 23 13.30 0.70 -15.91
C LEU A 23 12.56 1.54 -14.85
N ILE A 24 12.02 2.68 -15.23
CA ILE A 24 11.20 3.51 -14.34
C ILE A 24 9.89 2.80 -13.99
N GLU A 25 9.21 2.23 -14.99
CA GLU A 25 7.99 1.46 -14.77
C GLU A 25 8.23 0.27 -13.84
N LEU A 26 9.33 -0.45 -14.05
CA LEU A 26 9.72 -1.58 -13.19
C LEU A 26 10.04 -1.14 -11.76
N TYR A 27 10.74 -0.02 -11.60
CA TYR A 27 10.99 0.56 -10.28
C TYR A 27 9.69 0.93 -9.56
N LEU A 28 8.78 1.61 -10.25
CA LEU A 28 7.47 1.98 -9.71
C LEU A 28 6.62 0.75 -9.38
N LEU A 29 6.68 -0.29 -10.23
CA LEU A 29 6.02 -1.56 -9.97
C LEU A 29 6.50 -2.20 -8.67
N VAL A 30 7.82 -2.20 -8.41
CA VAL A 30 8.38 -2.74 -7.18
C VAL A 30 7.96 -1.91 -5.97
N VAL A 31 8.01 -0.58 -6.07
CA VAL A 31 7.65 0.33 -4.97
C VAL A 31 6.16 0.18 -4.62
N PHE A 32 5.28 0.34 -5.59
CA PHE A 32 3.83 0.24 -5.36
C PHE A 32 3.40 -1.20 -5.07
N GLY A 33 4.01 -2.17 -5.73
CA GLY A 33 3.72 -3.59 -5.52
C GLY A 33 4.00 -4.02 -4.07
N ARG A 34 5.10 -3.57 -3.47
CA ARG A 34 5.41 -3.84 -2.05
C ARG A 34 4.37 -3.25 -1.10
N GLU A 35 3.94 -2.01 -1.35
CA GLU A 35 2.91 -1.37 -0.53
C GLU A 35 1.56 -2.10 -0.64
N ILE A 36 1.17 -2.48 -1.85
CA ILE A 36 -0.06 -3.24 -2.09
C ILE A 36 0.05 -4.65 -1.49
N GLU A 37 1.20 -5.33 -1.64
CA GLU A 37 1.44 -6.64 -1.02
C GLU A 37 1.34 -6.55 0.50
N GLY A 38 1.91 -5.50 1.10
CA GLY A 38 1.79 -5.23 2.54
C GLY A 38 0.35 -5.05 3.00
N TYR A 39 -0.49 -4.42 2.20
CA TYR A 39 -1.91 -4.20 2.50
C TYR A 39 -2.78 -5.44 2.26
N LEU A 40 -2.64 -6.08 1.11
CA LEU A 40 -3.46 -7.24 0.70
C LEU A 40 -2.98 -8.54 1.35
N GLY A 41 -1.70 -8.65 1.65
CA GLY A 41 -1.02 -9.91 1.93
C GLY A 41 -0.66 -10.68 0.67
N ARG A 42 0.42 -11.49 0.75
CA ARG A 42 1.05 -12.16 -0.40
C ARG A 42 0.09 -12.94 -1.30
N GLY A 43 -0.83 -13.72 -0.69
CA GLY A 43 -1.75 -14.55 -1.47
C GLY A 43 -2.83 -13.74 -2.20
N ALA A 44 -3.29 -12.62 -1.64
CA ALA A 44 -4.27 -11.75 -2.30
C ALA A 44 -3.59 -10.88 -3.37
N PHE A 45 -2.37 -10.41 -3.11
CA PHE A 45 -1.56 -9.69 -4.08
C PHE A 45 -1.28 -10.53 -5.33
N LEU A 46 -0.90 -11.80 -5.17
CA LEU A 46 -0.68 -12.69 -6.30
C LEU A 46 -1.96 -12.86 -7.15
N ARG A 47 -3.11 -13.05 -6.51
CA ARG A 47 -4.40 -13.13 -7.21
C ARG A 47 -4.75 -11.83 -7.92
N PHE A 48 -4.49 -10.69 -7.28
CA PHE A 48 -4.66 -9.37 -7.89
C PHE A 48 -3.81 -9.23 -9.16
N TYR A 49 -2.52 -9.52 -9.05
CA TYR A 49 -1.58 -9.42 -10.18
C TYR A 49 -1.96 -10.37 -11.34
N LEU A 50 -2.35 -11.61 -11.01
CA LEU A 50 -2.88 -12.56 -12.00
C LEU A 50 -4.18 -12.06 -12.64
N THR A 51 -5.05 -11.38 -11.90
CA THR A 51 -6.27 -10.80 -12.45
C THR A 51 -5.94 -9.73 -13.48
N LEU A 52 -5.00 -8.82 -13.19
CA LEU A 52 -4.55 -7.80 -14.15
C LEU A 52 -3.90 -8.44 -15.38
N LEU A 53 -3.09 -9.47 -15.21
CA LEU A 53 -2.44 -10.15 -16.33
C LEU A 53 -3.44 -10.88 -17.23
N LEU A 54 -4.47 -11.49 -16.66
CA LEU A 54 -5.42 -12.31 -17.41
C LEU A 54 -6.61 -11.51 -17.96
N ALA A 55 -6.98 -10.39 -17.36
CA ALA A 55 -8.16 -9.64 -17.77
C ALA A 55 -8.09 -9.15 -19.23
N PRO A 56 -7.01 -8.49 -19.71
CA PRO A 56 -6.89 -8.11 -21.10
C PRO A 56 -6.84 -9.33 -22.04
N THR A 57 -6.14 -10.37 -21.63
CA THR A 57 -6.00 -11.60 -22.42
C THR A 57 -7.34 -12.26 -22.67
N LEU A 58 -8.18 -12.34 -21.63
CA LEU A 58 -9.54 -12.88 -21.74
C LEU A 58 -10.41 -12.02 -22.64
N LEU A 59 -10.26 -10.68 -22.56
CA LEU A 59 -10.97 -9.75 -23.44
C LEU A 59 -10.62 -9.99 -24.89
N PHE A 60 -9.34 -10.04 -25.24
CA PHE A 60 -8.90 -10.24 -26.63
C PHE A 60 -9.23 -11.63 -27.16
N THR A 61 -9.12 -12.66 -26.34
CA THR A 61 -9.54 -14.01 -26.73
C THR A 61 -11.05 -14.04 -27.04
N ALA A 62 -11.87 -13.35 -26.26
CA ALA A 62 -13.29 -13.24 -26.53
C ALA A 62 -13.60 -12.41 -27.79
N ALA A 63 -12.84 -11.32 -28.04
CA ALA A 63 -12.97 -10.50 -29.23
C ALA A 63 -12.60 -11.29 -30.50
N GLU A 64 -11.54 -12.09 -30.45
CA GLU A 64 -11.12 -12.95 -31.56
C GLU A 64 -12.16 -14.02 -31.88
N TRP A 65 -12.83 -14.57 -30.85
CA TRP A 65 -13.97 -15.50 -31.01
C TRP A 65 -15.16 -14.84 -31.74
N LEU A 66 -15.32 -13.52 -31.57
CA LEU A 66 -16.34 -12.71 -32.25
C LEU A 66 -15.91 -12.27 -33.66
N GLY A 67 -14.73 -12.70 -34.14
CA GLY A 67 -14.20 -12.41 -35.45
C GLY A 67 -13.43 -11.07 -35.54
N TRP A 68 -13.11 -10.45 -34.42
CA TRP A 68 -12.28 -9.24 -34.39
C TRP A 68 -10.83 -9.64 -34.21
N HIS A 69 -10.02 -9.43 -35.24
CA HIS A 69 -8.58 -9.67 -35.17
C HIS A 69 -7.92 -8.51 -34.44
N THR A 70 -7.47 -8.76 -33.24
CA THR A 70 -6.85 -7.78 -32.37
C THR A 70 -5.46 -8.27 -31.95
N GLY A 71 -4.53 -7.35 -31.78
CA GLY A 71 -3.18 -7.65 -31.35
C GLY A 71 -2.64 -6.57 -30.42
N TYR A 72 -2.45 -6.89 -29.14
CA TYR A 72 -1.85 -5.98 -28.17
C TYR A 72 -0.60 -6.63 -27.56
N ALA A 73 0.47 -5.83 -27.41
CA ALA A 73 1.68 -6.22 -26.70
C ALA A 73 2.17 -5.05 -25.86
N GLY A 74 2.50 -5.31 -24.60
CA GLY A 74 3.06 -4.32 -23.69
C GLY A 74 2.59 -4.50 -22.25
N SER A 75 3.39 -4.03 -21.32
CA SER A 75 3.11 -4.13 -19.88
C SER A 75 2.65 -2.82 -19.24
N SER A 76 2.66 -1.71 -19.98
CA SER A 76 2.39 -0.37 -19.44
C SER A 76 1.01 -0.26 -18.78
N ALA A 77 -0.03 -0.86 -19.37
CA ALA A 77 -1.36 -0.87 -18.82
C ALA A 77 -1.45 -1.69 -17.51
N LEU A 78 -0.75 -2.82 -17.44
CA LEU A 78 -0.64 -3.63 -16.23
C LEU A 78 0.04 -2.85 -15.10
N HIS A 79 1.17 -2.19 -15.38
CA HIS A 79 1.87 -1.34 -14.40
C HIS A 79 0.97 -0.18 -13.94
N PHE A 80 0.22 0.41 -14.87
CA PHE A 80 -0.74 1.44 -14.56
C PHE A 80 -1.89 0.90 -13.68
N GLY A 81 -2.40 -0.31 -13.93
CA GLY A 81 -3.40 -0.97 -13.09
C GLY A 81 -2.92 -1.17 -11.65
N VAL A 82 -1.65 -1.52 -11.45
CA VAL A 82 -1.02 -1.59 -10.12
C VAL A 82 -1.00 -0.20 -9.46
N PHE A 83 -0.65 0.85 -10.20
CA PHE A 83 -0.67 2.22 -9.68
C PHE A 83 -2.08 2.69 -9.31
N VAL A 84 -3.09 2.37 -10.12
CA VAL A 84 -4.51 2.64 -9.81
C VAL A 84 -4.92 1.95 -8.50
N ALA A 85 -4.53 0.69 -8.30
CA ALA A 85 -4.80 -0.03 -7.06
C ALA A 85 -4.14 0.64 -5.85
N PHE A 86 -2.88 1.09 -5.97
CA PHE A 86 -2.19 1.85 -4.94
C PHE A 86 -2.96 3.14 -4.59
N ALA A 87 -3.37 3.92 -5.60
CA ALA A 87 -4.12 5.15 -5.39
C ALA A 87 -5.50 4.93 -4.75
N LEU A 88 -6.13 3.76 -4.98
CA LEU A 88 -7.40 3.38 -4.32
C LEU A 88 -7.21 2.96 -2.86
N ILE A 89 -6.08 2.32 -2.53
CA ILE A 89 -5.76 1.91 -1.17
C ILE A 89 -5.31 3.11 -0.34
N TYR A 90 -4.46 3.98 -0.93
CA TYR A 90 -3.84 5.13 -0.28
C TYR A 90 -4.19 6.46 -0.98
N PRO A 91 -5.48 6.86 -1.03
CA PRO A 91 -5.92 8.00 -1.85
C PRO A 91 -5.34 9.34 -1.41
N THR A 92 -4.96 9.47 -0.15
CA THR A 92 -4.38 10.68 0.46
C THR A 92 -2.86 10.62 0.57
N ALA A 93 -2.21 9.56 0.10
CA ALA A 93 -0.76 9.48 0.08
C ALA A 93 -0.20 10.61 -0.77
N GLU A 94 0.65 11.42 -0.18
CA GLU A 94 1.38 12.47 -0.88
C GLU A 94 2.53 11.85 -1.67
N MET A 95 2.58 12.19 -2.95
CA MET A 95 3.60 11.71 -3.86
C MET A 95 4.48 12.89 -4.33
N PHE A 96 4.70 12.99 -5.62
CA PHE A 96 5.50 14.06 -6.20
C PHE A 96 4.88 15.44 -5.91
N PHE A 97 5.68 16.36 -5.39
CA PHE A 97 5.29 17.76 -5.09
C PHE A 97 4.12 17.91 -4.10
N GLY A 98 3.87 16.92 -3.24
CA GLY A 98 2.76 16.97 -2.28
C GLY A 98 1.38 16.72 -2.90
N ILE A 99 1.31 16.25 -4.15
CA ILE A 99 0.05 15.92 -4.81
C ILE A 99 -0.41 14.53 -4.34
N GLN A 100 -1.68 14.43 -4.00
CA GLN A 100 -2.27 13.15 -3.54
C GLN A 100 -2.34 12.13 -4.68
N ALA A 101 -2.05 10.86 -4.37
CA ALA A 101 -2.00 9.74 -5.31
C ALA A 101 -3.25 9.62 -6.19
N LYS A 102 -4.44 9.87 -5.63
CA LYS A 102 -5.72 9.82 -6.38
C LYS A 102 -5.77 10.81 -7.55
N TRP A 103 -5.22 12.02 -7.38
CA TRP A 103 -5.22 13.04 -8.43
C TRP A 103 -4.23 12.73 -9.52
N ILE A 104 -3.07 12.18 -9.13
CA ILE A 104 -2.05 11.72 -10.10
C ILE A 104 -2.61 10.56 -10.93
N ALA A 105 -3.25 9.57 -10.29
CA ALA A 105 -3.86 8.45 -10.99
C ALA A 105 -4.94 8.90 -11.98
N LEU A 106 -5.80 9.85 -11.57
CA LEU A 106 -6.86 10.39 -12.44
C LEU A 106 -6.27 11.17 -13.62
N ALA A 107 -5.27 12.01 -13.37
CA ALA A 107 -4.59 12.77 -14.41
C ALA A 107 -3.89 11.85 -15.42
N LEU A 108 -3.15 10.84 -14.94
CA LEU A 108 -2.49 9.87 -15.81
C LEU A 108 -3.50 9.03 -16.60
N LEU A 109 -4.61 8.62 -15.99
CA LEU A 109 -5.68 7.92 -16.70
C LEU A 109 -6.23 8.76 -17.84
N ALA A 110 -6.51 10.04 -17.58
CA ALA A 110 -6.99 10.97 -18.61
C ALA A 110 -5.97 11.17 -19.73
N ILE A 111 -4.69 11.40 -19.36
CA ILE A 111 -3.61 11.60 -20.36
C ILE A 111 -3.43 10.35 -21.23
N ASN A 112 -3.32 9.17 -20.64
CA ASN A 112 -3.16 7.92 -21.41
C ASN A 112 -4.38 7.65 -22.29
N SER A 113 -5.60 7.89 -21.79
CA SER A 113 -6.82 7.74 -22.60
C SER A 113 -6.86 8.69 -23.78
N LEU A 114 -6.51 9.97 -23.58
CA LEU A 114 -6.42 10.95 -24.64
C LEU A 114 -5.33 10.60 -25.68
N GLN A 115 -4.20 10.07 -25.22
CA GLN A 115 -3.12 9.63 -26.11
C GLN A 115 -3.56 8.45 -26.97
N CYS A 116 -4.22 7.44 -26.39
CA CYS A 116 -4.77 6.32 -27.15
C CYS A 116 -5.80 6.80 -28.21
N LEU A 117 -6.67 7.74 -27.83
CA LEU A 117 -7.65 8.32 -28.78
C LEU A 117 -6.97 9.13 -29.89
N ALA A 118 -5.95 9.93 -29.56
CA ALA A 118 -5.21 10.73 -30.54
C ALA A 118 -4.47 9.87 -31.57
N LEU A 119 -3.98 8.71 -31.15
CA LEU A 119 -3.31 7.73 -32.00
C LEU A 119 -4.28 6.74 -32.67
N SER A 120 -5.58 6.82 -32.36
CA SER A 120 -6.60 5.86 -32.80
C SER A 120 -6.30 4.41 -32.37
N ASP A 121 -5.55 4.26 -31.26
CA ASP A 121 -5.19 2.96 -30.69
C ASP A 121 -6.28 2.49 -29.70
N TYR A 122 -7.36 1.98 -30.26
CA TYR A 122 -8.52 1.51 -29.49
C TYR A 122 -8.20 0.24 -28.69
N GLU A 123 -7.22 -0.54 -29.12
CA GLU A 123 -6.80 -1.76 -28.43
C GLU A 123 -6.09 -1.40 -27.12
N ALA A 124 -5.12 -0.49 -27.15
CA ALA A 124 -4.47 0.03 -25.97
C ALA A 124 -5.48 0.71 -25.01
N LEU A 125 -6.45 1.46 -25.56
CA LEU A 125 -7.50 2.07 -24.76
C LEU A 125 -8.37 1.02 -24.05
N ALA A 126 -8.73 -0.07 -24.74
CA ALA A 126 -9.51 -1.16 -24.18
C ALA A 126 -8.74 -1.86 -23.05
N VAL A 127 -7.44 -2.14 -23.23
CA VAL A 127 -6.59 -2.74 -22.18
C VAL A 127 -6.49 -1.81 -20.98
N LEU A 128 -6.21 -0.53 -21.19
CA LEU A 128 -6.13 0.47 -20.13
C LEU A 128 -7.43 0.54 -19.30
N ALA A 129 -8.58 0.50 -19.99
CA ALA A 129 -9.89 0.50 -19.33
C ALA A 129 -10.12 -0.78 -18.54
N VAL A 130 -9.85 -1.95 -19.13
CA VAL A 130 -10.05 -3.26 -18.49
C VAL A 130 -9.17 -3.41 -17.26
N ASP A 131 -7.89 -3.06 -17.32
CA ASP A 131 -6.96 -3.15 -16.20
C ASP A 131 -7.35 -2.17 -15.07
N SER A 132 -7.75 -0.95 -15.43
CA SER A 132 -8.22 0.04 -14.45
C SER A 132 -9.50 -0.44 -13.75
N VAL A 133 -10.46 -0.97 -14.49
CA VAL A 133 -11.72 -1.53 -13.95
C VAL A 133 -11.43 -2.77 -13.12
N ALA A 134 -10.57 -3.68 -13.57
CA ALA A 134 -10.19 -4.88 -12.82
C ALA A 134 -9.53 -4.51 -11.49
N ALA A 135 -8.62 -3.52 -11.48
CA ALA A 135 -8.01 -2.99 -10.27
C ALA A 135 -9.07 -2.41 -9.31
N CYS A 136 -9.98 -1.56 -9.82
CA CYS A 136 -11.07 -0.98 -9.02
C CYS A 136 -11.97 -2.05 -8.41
N LEU A 137 -12.42 -3.02 -9.20
CA LEU A 137 -13.31 -4.09 -8.75
C LEU A 137 -12.63 -4.99 -7.72
N PHE A 138 -11.37 -5.35 -7.95
CA PHE A 138 -10.62 -6.19 -7.03
C PHE A 138 -10.45 -5.51 -5.66
N ILE A 139 -10.01 -4.25 -5.66
CA ILE A 139 -9.80 -3.49 -4.42
C ILE A 139 -11.12 -3.20 -3.73
N ALA A 140 -12.18 -2.79 -4.46
CA ALA A 140 -13.51 -2.55 -3.90
C ALA A 140 -14.10 -3.82 -3.25
N ARG A 141 -13.89 -4.99 -3.89
CA ARG A 141 -14.28 -6.28 -3.34
C ARG A 141 -13.48 -6.63 -2.09
N PHE A 142 -12.17 -6.43 -2.11
CA PHE A 142 -11.29 -6.69 -0.97
C PHE A 142 -11.65 -5.81 0.23
N GLN A 143 -12.00 -4.54 -0.02
CA GLN A 143 -12.46 -3.60 1.00
C GLN A 143 -13.90 -3.85 1.48
N GLY A 144 -14.60 -4.84 0.90
CA GLY A 144 -15.98 -5.14 1.25
C GLY A 144 -17.01 -4.12 0.75
N ARG A 145 -16.62 -3.20 -0.13
CA ARG A 145 -17.51 -2.19 -0.71
C ARG A 145 -18.45 -2.79 -1.76
N LEU A 146 -18.04 -3.87 -2.42
CA LEU A 146 -18.87 -4.63 -3.34
C LEU A 146 -19.32 -5.92 -2.65
N ALA A 147 -20.57 -5.96 -2.21
CA ALA A 147 -21.23 -7.16 -1.73
C ALA A 147 -21.67 -8.04 -2.90
N LEU A 148 -20.75 -8.45 -3.78
CA LEU A 148 -20.99 -9.53 -4.71
C LEU A 148 -21.00 -10.84 -3.93
N ALA A 149 -22.09 -11.59 -4.02
CA ALA A 149 -22.45 -12.78 -3.23
C ALA A 149 -21.57 -14.02 -3.51
N LEU A 150 -20.27 -13.86 -3.56
CA LEU A 150 -19.33 -14.98 -3.51
C LEU A 150 -18.74 -15.04 -2.10
N PRO A 151 -18.65 -16.23 -1.47
CA PRO A 151 -18.16 -16.35 -0.11
C PRO A 151 -16.72 -15.84 -0.03
N SER A 152 -16.55 -14.57 0.33
CA SER A 152 -15.25 -14.06 0.68
C SER A 152 -14.88 -14.71 2.00
N ARG A 153 -13.91 -15.62 1.98
CA ARG A 153 -13.19 -16.03 3.18
C ARG A 153 -12.72 -14.72 3.83
N ARG A 154 -13.38 -14.30 4.90
CA ARG A 154 -13.00 -13.10 5.66
C ARG A 154 -11.52 -13.23 6.02
N TYR A 155 -10.69 -12.65 5.17
CA TYR A 155 -9.29 -12.49 5.50
C TYR A 155 -9.27 -11.43 6.61
N ARG A 156 -9.09 -11.89 7.82
CA ARG A 156 -8.84 -11.00 8.95
C ARG A 156 -7.56 -10.26 8.59
N ILE A 157 -7.69 -9.01 8.15
CA ILE A 157 -6.55 -8.12 7.97
C ILE A 157 -5.83 -8.14 9.31
N PRO A 158 -4.57 -8.61 9.38
CA PRO A 158 -3.78 -8.33 10.56
C PRO A 158 -3.67 -6.80 10.57
N VAL A 159 -4.41 -6.18 11.48
CA VAL A 159 -4.19 -4.76 11.76
C VAL A 159 -2.72 -4.69 12.16
N HIS A 160 -1.89 -4.27 11.24
CA HIS A 160 -0.56 -3.83 11.57
C HIS A 160 -0.79 -2.67 12.53
N ARG A 161 -0.80 -3.00 13.81
CA ARG A 161 -0.74 -2.03 14.88
C ARG A 161 0.42 -1.15 14.50
N SER A 162 0.09 0.06 14.05
CA SER A 162 1.08 1.07 13.70
C SER A 162 2.14 1.04 14.80
N VAL A 163 3.40 1.06 14.39
CA VAL A 163 4.58 1.08 15.27
C VAL A 163 4.58 2.31 16.21
N ALA A 164 3.54 3.12 16.18
CA ALA A 164 3.30 4.25 17.09
C ALA A 164 2.92 3.87 18.53
N SER A 165 2.78 2.59 18.86
CA SER A 165 2.72 2.12 20.25
C SER A 165 3.62 0.92 20.45
N ARG A 166 4.86 1.00 19.99
CA ARG A 166 5.96 0.38 20.69
C ARG A 166 6.26 1.28 21.90
N GLN A 167 5.26 1.45 22.76
CA GLN A 167 5.57 1.55 24.17
C GLN A 167 6.38 0.29 24.44
N THR A 168 7.66 0.50 24.51
CA THR A 168 8.64 -0.40 25.06
C THR A 168 7.92 -1.16 26.16
N ARG A 169 7.67 -2.46 25.92
CA ARG A 169 7.46 -3.39 27.03
C ARG A 169 8.80 -3.34 27.75
N GLN A 170 8.92 -2.41 28.68
CA GLN A 170 9.99 -2.43 29.65
C GLN A 170 9.96 -3.84 30.23
N PRO A 171 11.08 -4.54 30.26
CA PRO A 171 11.16 -5.76 31.05
C PRO A 171 10.61 -5.38 32.41
N ALA A 172 9.84 -6.28 33.02
CA ALA A 172 9.27 -6.11 34.34
C ALA A 172 10.39 -5.63 35.27
N VAL A 173 10.41 -4.32 35.52
CA VAL A 173 11.23 -3.71 36.56
C VAL A 173 10.61 -4.19 37.83
N GLU A 174 11.43 -4.79 38.67
CA GLU A 174 11.02 -5.31 39.98
C GLU A 174 10.18 -4.26 40.71
N PRO A 175 9.15 -4.64 41.47
CA PRO A 175 8.18 -3.72 42.07
C PRO A 175 8.79 -2.65 43.01
N GLU A 176 10.04 -2.81 43.42
CA GLU A 176 10.74 -1.87 44.29
C GLU A 176 11.23 -0.58 43.60
N GLU A 177 11.44 -0.58 42.27
CA GLU A 177 11.96 0.63 41.58
C GLU A 177 10.86 1.61 41.14
N GLU A 178 9.67 1.10 40.83
CA GLU A 178 8.53 1.93 40.44
C GLU A 178 7.98 2.75 41.62
N ASP A 179 8.02 2.18 42.81
CA ASP A 179 7.57 2.85 44.07
C ASP A 179 8.54 3.97 44.49
N LEU A 180 9.84 3.85 44.19
CA LEU A 180 10.84 4.85 44.54
C LEU A 180 10.74 6.10 43.62
N HIS A 181 10.56 5.93 42.35
CA HIS A 181 10.45 7.08 41.38
C HIS A 181 9.13 7.82 41.56
N GLY A 182 8.01 7.12 41.71
CA GLY A 182 6.72 7.74 41.98
C GLY A 182 6.66 8.51 43.33
N SER A 183 7.54 8.20 44.27
CA SER A 183 7.61 8.87 45.58
C SER A 183 8.57 10.06 45.63
N ILE A 184 9.47 10.23 44.62
CA ILE A 184 10.48 11.27 44.58
C ILE A 184 9.99 12.51 43.83
N ASP A 185 9.20 12.35 42.76
CA ASP A 185 8.66 13.47 41.96
C ASP A 185 7.94 14.54 42.80
N PRO A 186 7.03 14.18 43.75
CA PRO A 186 6.40 15.20 44.61
C PRO A 186 7.38 15.88 45.55
N ILE A 187 8.49 15.22 45.92
CA ILE A 187 9.53 15.82 46.80
C ILE A 187 10.35 16.85 45.97
N LEU A 188 10.69 16.55 44.71
CA LEU A 188 11.37 17.49 43.82
C LEU A 188 10.52 18.70 43.50
N ASP A 189 9.21 18.50 43.29
CA ASP A 189 8.26 19.59 43.06
C ASP A 189 8.13 20.51 44.29
N LYS A 190 8.15 19.94 45.48
CA LYS A 190 8.17 20.69 46.76
C LYS A 190 9.44 21.49 46.94
N ILE A 191 10.60 20.92 46.55
CA ILE A 191 11.89 21.63 46.61
C ILE A 191 11.89 22.81 45.65
N SER A 192 11.34 22.64 44.45
CA SER A 192 11.30 23.71 43.42
C SER A 192 10.42 24.88 43.87
N ARG A 193 9.34 24.61 44.62
CA ARG A 193 8.37 25.62 45.09
C ARG A 193 8.75 26.29 46.40
N SER A 194 9.33 25.56 47.35
CA SER A 194 9.47 25.99 48.72
C SER A 194 10.90 25.87 49.27
N GLY A 195 11.86 25.42 48.45
CA GLY A 195 13.27 25.24 48.82
C GLY A 195 13.54 23.99 49.67
N ILE A 196 14.83 23.60 49.74
CA ILE A 196 15.30 22.38 50.45
C ILE A 196 14.99 22.43 51.95
N ALA A 197 14.88 23.62 52.56
CA ALA A 197 14.59 23.77 53.97
C ALA A 197 13.18 23.34 54.38
N SER A 198 12.27 23.21 53.43
CA SER A 198 10.87 22.80 53.65
C SER A 198 10.66 21.29 53.74
N LEU A 199 11.72 20.47 53.54
CA LEU A 199 11.65 19.04 53.55
C LEU A 199 11.60 18.50 54.99
N THR A 200 10.69 17.56 55.25
CA THR A 200 10.63 16.78 56.50
C THR A 200 11.79 15.78 56.57
N ALA A 201 12.12 15.32 57.79
CA ALA A 201 13.20 14.35 58.00
C ALA A 201 13.01 13.07 57.18
N ARG A 202 11.77 12.61 56.99
CA ARG A 202 11.44 11.41 56.19
C ARG A 202 11.62 11.66 54.65
N GLU A 203 11.32 12.85 54.17
CA GLU A 203 11.50 13.22 52.78
C GLU A 203 13.00 13.35 52.42
N ARG A 204 13.83 13.84 53.37
CA ARG A 204 15.31 13.91 53.22
C ARG A 204 15.93 12.51 53.17
N GLU A 205 15.49 11.59 54.02
CA GLU A 205 15.97 10.21 54.01
C GLU A 205 15.65 9.48 52.71
N ARG A 206 14.46 9.70 52.15
CA ARG A 206 14.08 9.12 50.84
C ARG A 206 14.94 9.68 49.72
N LEU A 207 15.25 10.94 49.72
CA LEU A 207 16.07 11.60 48.73
C LEU A 207 17.54 11.14 48.81
N GLU A 208 18.07 10.90 50.00
CA GLU A 208 19.39 10.32 50.20
C GLU A 208 19.48 8.85 49.75
N LYS A 209 18.47 8.03 50.02
CA LYS A 209 18.40 6.66 49.48
C LYS A 209 18.39 6.62 47.96
N ALA A 210 17.72 7.56 47.30
CA ALA A 210 17.70 7.66 45.84
C ALA A 210 19.04 8.14 45.25
N ARG A 211 19.82 8.92 45.96
CA ARG A 211 21.15 9.42 45.51
C ARG A 211 22.24 8.33 45.55
N HIS A 212 22.09 7.32 46.37
CA HIS A 212 23.11 6.28 46.55
C HIS A 212 22.83 4.99 45.76
N LYS A 213 21.83 4.99 44.89
CA LYS A 213 21.51 3.92 43.91
C LYS A 213 21.85 4.36 42.50
#